data_491a4e09c0225737ed04ae8e1064f882
#
_entry.id   491a4e09c0225737ed04ae8e1064f882
#
_cell.length_a   1.000
_cell.length_b   1.000
_cell.length_c   1.000
_cell.angle_alpha   90.00
_cell.angle_beta   90.00
_cell.angle_gamma   90.00
#
_symmetry.space_group_name_H-M   'P 1'
#
loop_
_entity.id
_entity.type
_entity.pdbx_description
1 polymer ?
#
loop_
_entity_poly.entity_id
_entity_poly.type
_entity_poly.pdbx_seq_one_letter_code
_entity_poly.pdbx_strand_id
1 'polypeptide(L)'
;MSAAVGTPRAGLFRRLLENAGAVAGLAIMVVLIVVAAAAPVVAPHGPAEQFRESFLTPPFQQTMFPLGTDSLGRDILTRLIYGARLSLLIGAAVVALSLSVGTMLGLVAAFAGGALDVAIMRLMDVLLVFPSLLLAIVVVAILGPGLTNALLAVAVVLLPGYVRLARAAALGELTREYVVATRSAGAGVLRLMLLVVLPNCAAPLIVQATLGFSAAILDAAALGFLGLGAQPPTPEWGTMLADALQFYQRAWWLLAFPGVAILVTVMAFNLLGDGLRDALDPKLRR
;
A
#
# COMPACT_ATOMS: atom_id res chain seq x y z
N MET A 1 13.78 -1.80 -50.77
CA MET A 1 13.33 -1.17 -49.50
C MET A 1 12.19 -2.02 -48.93
N SER A 2 12.53 -2.97 -48.06
CA SER A 2 11.56 -3.86 -47.39
C SER A 2 11.05 -3.14 -46.16
N ALA A 3 9.77 -2.78 -46.14
CA ALA A 3 9.11 -2.25 -44.99
C ALA A 3 9.03 -3.36 -43.91
N ALA A 4 9.79 -3.24 -42.86
CA ALA A 4 9.66 -4.09 -41.68
C ALA A 4 8.23 -3.94 -41.14
N VAL A 5 7.42 -4.97 -41.32
CA VAL A 5 6.11 -5.12 -40.69
C VAL A 5 6.35 -5.12 -39.19
N GLY A 6 6.04 -4.00 -38.55
CA GLY A 6 6.17 -3.85 -37.12
C GLY A 6 5.34 -4.91 -36.42
N THR A 7 5.99 -5.75 -35.62
CA THR A 7 5.33 -6.72 -34.74
C THR A 7 4.28 -5.99 -33.89
N PRO A 8 3.07 -6.54 -33.73
CA PRO A 8 2.03 -5.90 -32.94
C PRO A 8 2.56 -5.64 -31.54
N ARG A 9 2.47 -4.38 -31.10
CA ARG A 9 2.93 -3.93 -29.78
C ARG A 9 2.28 -4.83 -28.72
N ALA A 10 3.07 -5.65 -28.05
CA ALA A 10 2.58 -6.47 -26.94
C ALA A 10 1.88 -5.57 -25.92
N GLY A 11 0.62 -5.85 -25.61
CA GLY A 11 -0.15 -5.09 -24.65
C GLY A 11 0.53 -5.11 -23.26
N LEU A 12 0.26 -4.11 -22.43
CA LEU A 12 0.78 -4.01 -21.05
C LEU A 12 0.66 -5.34 -20.29
N PHE A 13 -0.49 -5.99 -20.41
CA PHE A 13 -0.78 -7.26 -19.74
C PHE A 13 0.14 -8.39 -20.20
N ARG A 14 0.46 -8.49 -21.50
CA ARG A 14 1.38 -9.52 -22.01
C ARG A 14 2.79 -9.32 -21.46
N ARG A 15 3.28 -8.10 -21.39
CA ARG A 15 4.61 -7.78 -20.83
C ARG A 15 4.70 -8.08 -19.35
N LEU A 16 3.62 -7.79 -18.60
CA LEU A 16 3.53 -8.15 -17.19
C LEU A 16 3.62 -9.67 -17.01
N LEU A 17 2.96 -10.46 -17.88
CA LEU A 17 3.01 -11.92 -17.85
C LEU A 17 4.36 -12.51 -18.28
N GLU A 18 5.18 -11.77 -19.02
CA GLU A 18 6.55 -12.16 -19.39
C GLU A 18 7.54 -11.99 -18.22
N ASN A 19 7.20 -11.20 -17.18
CA ASN A 19 8.01 -11.02 -15.97
C ASN A 19 7.57 -12.01 -14.88
N ALA A 20 8.39 -13.05 -14.64
CA ALA A 20 8.08 -14.11 -13.66
C ALA A 20 7.87 -13.56 -12.24
N GLY A 21 8.62 -12.53 -11.83
CA GLY A 21 8.44 -11.86 -10.53
C GLY A 21 7.09 -11.18 -10.41
N ALA A 22 6.66 -10.46 -11.46
CA ALA A 22 5.35 -9.81 -11.50
C ALA A 22 4.20 -10.82 -11.44
N VAL A 23 4.34 -11.94 -12.16
CA VAL A 23 3.34 -13.05 -12.14
C VAL A 23 3.25 -13.66 -10.74
N ALA A 24 4.40 -13.94 -10.11
CA ALA A 24 4.43 -14.46 -8.75
C ALA A 24 3.81 -13.48 -7.75
N GLY A 25 4.18 -12.19 -7.80
CA GLY A 25 3.61 -11.15 -6.96
C GLY A 25 2.10 -11.02 -7.15
N LEU A 26 1.63 -11.01 -8.40
CA LEU A 26 0.20 -10.96 -8.73
C LEU A 26 -0.54 -12.19 -8.19
N ALA A 27 0.01 -13.39 -8.36
CA ALA A 27 -0.61 -14.63 -7.87
C ALA A 27 -0.76 -14.61 -6.35
N ILE A 28 0.30 -14.25 -5.61
CA ILE A 28 0.26 -14.13 -4.15
C ILE A 28 -0.77 -13.08 -3.72
N MET A 29 -0.78 -11.90 -4.36
CA MET A 29 -1.73 -10.84 -4.06
C MET A 29 -3.18 -11.29 -4.28
N VAL A 30 -3.47 -11.97 -5.38
CA VAL A 30 -4.81 -12.51 -5.66
C VAL A 30 -5.21 -13.52 -4.59
N VAL A 31 -4.32 -14.44 -4.20
CA VAL A 31 -4.59 -15.40 -3.12
C VAL A 31 -4.89 -14.67 -1.80
N LEU A 32 -4.09 -13.68 -1.42
CA LEU A 32 -4.30 -12.90 -0.20
C LEU A 32 -5.65 -12.16 -0.23
N ILE A 33 -6.01 -11.55 -1.35
CA ILE A 33 -7.30 -10.84 -1.49
C ILE A 33 -8.46 -11.83 -1.42
N VAL A 34 -8.36 -12.99 -2.09
CA VAL A 34 -9.40 -14.02 -2.06
C VAL A 34 -9.59 -14.57 -0.64
N VAL A 35 -8.49 -14.90 0.05
CA VAL A 35 -8.53 -15.37 1.44
C VAL A 35 -9.13 -14.31 2.36
N ALA A 36 -8.72 -13.05 2.22
CA ALA A 36 -9.25 -11.94 3.00
C ALA A 36 -10.76 -11.70 2.73
N ALA A 37 -11.20 -11.78 1.48
CA ALA A 37 -12.60 -11.63 1.11
C ALA A 37 -13.45 -12.80 1.63
N ALA A 38 -12.93 -14.03 1.52
CA ALA A 38 -13.57 -15.26 1.96
C ALA A 38 -13.44 -15.52 3.47
N ALA A 39 -12.84 -14.61 4.25
CA ALA A 39 -12.58 -14.79 5.68
C ALA A 39 -13.78 -15.34 6.47
N PRO A 40 -15.03 -14.85 6.30
CA PRO A 40 -16.18 -15.35 7.05
C PRO A 40 -16.55 -16.81 6.76
N VAL A 41 -16.07 -17.36 5.63
CA VAL A 41 -16.38 -18.73 5.17
C VAL A 41 -15.21 -19.67 5.41
N VAL A 42 -13.97 -19.18 5.27
CA VAL A 42 -12.74 -19.99 5.33
C VAL A 42 -12.18 -20.07 6.74
N ALA A 43 -12.42 -19.05 7.58
CA ALA A 43 -11.94 -19.06 8.95
C ALA A 43 -12.69 -20.10 9.80
N PRO A 44 -11.96 -20.98 10.54
CA PRO A 44 -12.61 -22.04 11.33
C PRO A 44 -13.45 -21.51 12.47
N HIS A 45 -13.08 -20.38 13.05
CA HIS A 45 -13.68 -19.82 14.28
C HIS A 45 -14.00 -18.34 14.16
N GLY A 46 -14.64 -17.77 15.19
CA GLY A 46 -14.76 -16.32 15.32
C GLY A 46 -13.42 -15.66 15.69
N PRO A 47 -13.06 -14.49 15.12
CA PRO A 47 -11.75 -13.86 15.37
C PRO A 47 -11.52 -13.39 16.81
N ALA A 48 -12.58 -13.24 17.60
CA ALA A 48 -12.54 -12.91 19.02
C ALA A 48 -12.95 -14.08 19.92
N GLU A 49 -13.29 -15.24 19.35
CA GLU A 49 -13.69 -16.42 20.08
C GLU A 49 -12.53 -16.96 20.92
N GLN A 50 -12.78 -17.30 22.19
CA GLN A 50 -11.78 -17.71 23.16
C GLN A 50 -12.06 -19.13 23.67
N PHE A 51 -11.05 -19.98 23.60
CA PHE A 51 -11.08 -21.35 24.07
C PHE A 51 -10.25 -21.46 25.38
N ARG A 52 -10.91 -21.39 26.51
CA ARG A 52 -10.28 -21.26 27.82
C ARG A 52 -9.38 -22.45 28.24
N GLU A 53 -9.54 -23.58 27.57
CA GLU A 53 -8.71 -24.78 27.82
C GLU A 53 -7.50 -24.87 26.88
N SER A 54 -7.34 -23.92 25.96
CA SER A 54 -6.34 -23.97 24.89
C SER A 54 -5.50 -22.70 24.85
N PHE A 55 -5.01 -22.23 25.99
CA PHE A 55 -4.10 -21.07 26.07
C PHE A 55 -2.70 -21.44 25.56
N LEU A 56 -2.13 -20.64 24.68
CA LEU A 56 -0.79 -20.81 24.13
C LEU A 56 -0.52 -22.23 23.60
N THR A 57 -1.54 -22.86 23.00
CA THR A 57 -1.38 -24.19 22.37
C THR A 57 -0.45 -24.07 21.18
N PRO A 58 0.64 -24.87 21.10
CA PRO A 58 1.56 -24.84 19.98
C PRO A 58 0.92 -25.27 18.66
N PRO A 59 1.47 -24.83 17.51
CA PRO A 59 1.04 -25.29 16.20
C PRO A 59 1.10 -26.82 16.05
N PHE A 60 0.17 -27.36 15.29
CA PHE A 60 0.09 -28.79 14.91
C PHE A 60 -0.14 -29.77 16.04
N GLN A 61 -0.40 -29.34 17.27
CA GLN A 61 -0.73 -30.22 18.39
C GLN A 61 -2.21 -30.60 18.42
N GLN A 62 -3.08 -29.70 17.98
CA GLN A 62 -4.52 -29.95 17.94
C GLN A 62 -5.03 -29.69 16.52
N THR A 63 -5.80 -30.60 15.96
CA THR A 63 -6.40 -30.44 14.61
C THR A 63 -7.35 -29.24 14.55
N MET A 64 -7.95 -28.86 15.66
CA MET A 64 -8.84 -27.71 15.80
C MET A 64 -8.10 -26.37 15.63
N PHE A 65 -6.82 -26.31 16.02
CA PHE A 65 -5.99 -25.11 15.96
C PHE A 65 -4.69 -25.38 15.18
N PRO A 66 -4.75 -25.43 13.83
CA PRO A 66 -3.58 -25.81 13.02
C PRO A 66 -2.34 -24.94 13.24
N LEU A 67 -2.52 -23.65 13.46
CA LEU A 67 -1.43 -22.70 13.75
C LEU A 67 -1.31 -22.34 15.24
N GLY A 68 -2.02 -23.09 16.10
CA GLY A 68 -2.03 -22.87 17.53
C GLY A 68 -2.95 -21.74 17.98
N THR A 69 -2.85 -21.39 19.26
CA THR A 69 -3.67 -20.35 19.88
C THR A 69 -2.81 -19.27 20.52
N ASP A 70 -3.43 -18.11 20.80
CA ASP A 70 -2.80 -17.02 21.52
C ASP A 70 -2.96 -17.11 23.05
N SER A 71 -2.53 -16.07 23.76
CA SER A 71 -2.60 -15.97 25.23
C SER A 71 -4.03 -15.89 25.79
N LEU A 72 -5.02 -15.69 24.95
CA LEU A 72 -6.44 -15.68 25.31
C LEU A 72 -7.18 -16.93 24.78
N GLY A 73 -6.44 -17.89 24.21
CA GLY A 73 -7.01 -19.08 23.60
C GLY A 73 -7.70 -18.80 22.26
N ARG A 74 -7.38 -17.70 21.56
CA ARG A 74 -7.97 -17.40 20.25
C ARG A 74 -7.16 -18.11 19.15
N ASP A 75 -7.85 -18.63 18.13
CA ASP A 75 -7.22 -19.33 17.01
C ASP A 75 -6.38 -18.39 16.13
N ILE A 76 -5.09 -18.70 15.99
CA ILE A 76 -4.14 -17.90 15.21
C ILE A 76 -4.47 -17.92 13.72
N LEU A 77 -4.87 -19.06 13.15
CA LEU A 77 -5.24 -19.15 11.74
C LEU A 77 -6.40 -18.21 11.41
N THR A 78 -7.46 -18.27 12.20
CA THR A 78 -8.61 -17.37 12.08
C THR A 78 -8.18 -15.91 12.16
N ARG A 79 -7.37 -15.54 13.16
CA ARG A 79 -6.90 -14.16 13.33
C ARG A 79 -6.00 -13.70 12.22
N LEU A 80 -5.17 -14.57 11.62
CA LEU A 80 -4.37 -14.25 10.44
C LEU A 80 -5.24 -13.95 9.20
N ILE A 81 -6.27 -14.76 8.98
CA ILE A 81 -7.20 -14.60 7.85
C ILE A 81 -7.99 -13.28 7.99
N TYR A 82 -8.56 -13.01 9.15
CA TYR A 82 -9.26 -11.74 9.40
C TYR A 82 -8.29 -10.55 9.45
N GLY A 83 -7.08 -10.76 9.97
CA GLY A 83 -6.00 -9.76 9.94
C GLY A 83 -5.61 -9.38 8.53
N ALA A 84 -5.53 -10.35 7.60
CA ALA A 84 -5.29 -10.07 6.18
C ALA A 84 -6.33 -9.09 5.62
N ARG A 85 -7.61 -9.30 5.91
CA ARG A 85 -8.69 -8.42 5.46
C ARG A 85 -8.48 -6.98 5.93
N LEU A 86 -8.15 -6.80 7.21
CA LEU A 86 -7.96 -5.47 7.78
C LEU A 86 -6.67 -4.82 7.31
N SER A 87 -5.54 -5.54 7.35
CA SER A 87 -4.24 -5.00 6.93
C SER A 87 -4.21 -4.61 5.46
N LEU A 88 -4.81 -5.43 4.57
CA LEU A 88 -4.94 -5.08 3.14
C LEU A 88 -5.87 -3.86 2.94
N LEU A 89 -6.95 -3.76 3.69
CA LEU A 89 -7.87 -2.61 3.63
C LEU A 89 -7.16 -1.32 4.08
N ILE A 90 -6.38 -1.38 5.16
CA ILE A 90 -5.57 -0.24 5.63
C ILE A 90 -4.61 0.19 4.52
N GLY A 91 -3.81 -0.74 3.97
CA GLY A 91 -2.88 -0.45 2.89
C GLY A 91 -3.55 0.21 1.69
N ALA A 92 -4.69 -0.34 1.24
CA ALA A 92 -5.46 0.21 0.13
C ALA A 92 -6.02 1.61 0.43
N ALA A 93 -6.57 1.83 1.62
CA ALA A 93 -7.12 3.12 2.01
C ALA A 93 -6.05 4.20 2.15
N VAL A 94 -4.91 3.87 2.75
CA VAL A 94 -3.75 4.77 2.86
C VAL A 94 -3.26 5.18 1.48
N VAL A 95 -3.03 4.21 0.58
CA VAL A 95 -2.56 4.50 -0.78
C VAL A 95 -3.60 5.31 -1.56
N ALA A 96 -4.88 4.94 -1.50
CA ALA A 96 -5.93 5.68 -2.19
C ALA A 96 -6.00 7.14 -1.74
N LEU A 97 -5.89 7.39 -0.43
CA LEU A 97 -5.91 8.74 0.13
C LEU A 97 -4.66 9.53 -0.28
N SER A 98 -3.46 8.96 -0.07
CA SER A 98 -2.19 9.63 -0.38
C SER A 98 -2.03 9.88 -1.87
N LEU A 99 -2.40 8.91 -2.71
CA LEU A 99 -2.38 9.03 -4.18
C LEU A 99 -3.34 10.14 -4.65
N SER A 100 -4.59 10.13 -4.18
CA SER A 100 -5.60 11.09 -4.62
C SER A 100 -5.22 12.52 -4.22
N VAL A 101 -4.96 12.73 -2.92
CA VAL A 101 -4.60 14.06 -2.39
C VAL A 101 -3.24 14.51 -2.93
N GLY A 102 -2.25 13.61 -2.95
CA GLY A 102 -0.89 13.91 -3.42
C GLY A 102 -0.86 14.25 -4.91
N THR A 103 -1.60 13.49 -5.73
CA THR A 103 -1.71 13.78 -7.17
C THR A 103 -2.37 15.14 -7.41
N MET A 104 -3.45 15.45 -6.71
CA MET A 104 -4.14 16.74 -6.86
C MET A 104 -3.23 17.90 -6.44
N LEU A 105 -2.55 17.81 -5.30
CA LEU A 105 -1.62 18.84 -4.84
C LEU A 105 -0.43 19.00 -5.80
N GLY A 106 0.12 17.88 -6.32
CA GLY A 106 1.20 17.90 -7.30
C GLY A 106 0.81 18.55 -8.63
N LEU A 107 -0.40 18.25 -9.13
CA LEU A 107 -0.95 18.89 -10.33
C LEU A 107 -1.19 20.38 -10.10
N VAL A 108 -1.80 20.75 -8.98
CA VAL A 108 -2.02 22.18 -8.62
C VAL A 108 -0.68 22.92 -8.56
N ALA A 109 0.34 22.35 -7.93
CA ALA A 109 1.68 22.93 -7.87
C ALA A 109 2.28 23.13 -9.27
N ALA A 110 2.18 22.12 -10.16
CA ALA A 110 2.72 22.19 -11.52
C ALA A 110 2.00 23.21 -12.41
N PHE A 111 0.68 23.34 -12.28
CA PHE A 111 -0.13 24.25 -13.11
C PHE A 111 -0.13 25.71 -12.62
N ALA A 112 -0.14 25.92 -11.30
CA ALA A 112 -0.13 27.26 -10.73
C ALA A 112 1.26 27.90 -10.80
N GLY A 113 2.32 27.12 -10.55
CA GLY A 113 3.69 27.64 -10.49
C GLY A 113 3.88 28.68 -9.39
N GLY A 114 4.96 29.47 -9.50
CA GLY A 114 5.21 30.63 -8.64
C GLY A 114 5.15 30.34 -7.13
N ALA A 115 4.53 31.23 -6.37
CA ALA A 115 4.49 31.17 -4.90
C ALA A 115 3.71 29.95 -4.38
N LEU A 116 2.65 29.52 -5.05
CA LEU A 116 1.84 28.36 -4.61
C LEU A 116 2.62 27.05 -4.77
N ASP A 117 3.33 26.90 -5.87
CA ASP A 117 4.23 25.75 -6.07
C ASP A 117 5.30 25.71 -4.98
N VAL A 118 5.95 26.84 -4.72
CA VAL A 118 6.97 26.93 -3.66
C VAL A 118 6.38 26.60 -2.29
N ALA A 119 5.20 27.11 -1.97
CA ALA A 119 4.55 26.85 -0.66
C ALA A 119 4.21 25.36 -0.48
N ILE A 120 3.63 24.71 -1.51
CA ILE A 120 3.32 23.28 -1.46
C ILE A 120 4.61 22.47 -1.30
N MET A 121 5.65 22.75 -2.10
CA MET A 121 6.92 22.01 -2.01
C MET A 121 7.60 22.21 -0.65
N ARG A 122 7.60 23.42 -0.08
CA ARG A 122 8.14 23.64 1.26
C ARG A 122 7.41 22.88 2.35
N LEU A 123 6.07 22.79 2.25
CA LEU A 123 5.31 21.97 3.18
C LEU A 123 5.71 20.49 3.06
N MET A 124 5.87 19.97 1.84
CA MET A 124 6.35 18.61 1.62
C MET A 124 7.78 18.41 2.13
N ASP A 125 8.65 19.41 1.98
CA ASP A 125 10.02 19.38 2.50
C ASP A 125 10.02 19.27 4.03
N VAL A 126 9.18 20.04 4.72
CA VAL A 126 9.05 19.98 6.18
C VAL A 126 8.61 18.59 6.65
N LEU A 127 7.63 17.97 5.98
CA LEU A 127 7.20 16.63 6.34
C LEU A 127 8.31 15.57 6.17
N LEU A 128 9.16 15.72 5.15
CA LEU A 128 10.26 14.80 4.86
C LEU A 128 11.49 14.98 5.78
N VAL A 129 11.58 16.05 6.55
CA VAL A 129 12.64 16.21 7.57
C VAL A 129 12.49 15.17 8.69
N PHE A 130 11.24 14.78 8.98
CA PHE A 130 10.99 13.81 10.04
C PHE A 130 11.15 12.38 9.52
N PRO A 131 11.79 11.47 10.30
CA PRO A 131 11.69 10.04 10.02
C PRO A 131 10.23 9.60 9.97
N SER A 132 9.87 8.74 8.98
CA SER A 132 8.49 8.35 8.69
C SER A 132 7.71 7.90 9.92
N LEU A 133 8.28 6.97 10.68
CA LEU A 133 7.63 6.45 11.89
C LEU A 133 7.43 7.53 12.97
N LEU A 134 8.41 8.42 13.16
CA LEU A 134 8.27 9.51 14.13
C LEU A 134 7.18 10.49 13.73
N LEU A 135 7.09 10.85 12.45
CA LEU A 135 6.00 11.68 11.95
C LEU A 135 4.64 11.01 12.17
N ALA A 136 4.53 9.71 11.86
CA ALA A 136 3.30 8.96 12.10
C ALA A 136 2.89 8.96 13.58
N ILE A 137 3.85 8.72 14.50
CA ILE A 137 3.60 8.76 15.95
C ILE A 137 3.12 10.15 16.39
N VAL A 138 3.75 11.22 15.91
CA VAL A 138 3.34 12.60 16.24
C VAL A 138 1.91 12.87 15.78
N VAL A 139 1.55 12.44 14.57
CA VAL A 139 0.18 12.62 14.06
C VAL A 139 -0.82 11.83 14.91
N VAL A 140 -0.51 10.57 15.26
CA VAL A 140 -1.40 9.77 16.14
C VAL A 140 -1.44 10.33 17.56
N ALA A 141 -0.34 10.89 18.08
CA ALA A 141 -0.35 11.52 19.40
C ALA A 141 -1.32 12.73 19.48
N ILE A 142 -1.50 13.45 18.36
CA ILE A 142 -2.45 14.56 18.27
C ILE A 142 -3.89 14.07 18.07
N LEU A 143 -4.09 13.05 17.22
CA LEU A 143 -5.43 12.57 16.85
C LEU A 143 -5.99 11.55 17.84
N GLY A 144 -5.13 10.93 18.66
CA GLY A 144 -5.43 9.79 19.53
C GLY A 144 -5.17 8.44 18.83
N PRO A 145 -5.03 7.34 19.62
CA PRO A 145 -4.87 6.00 19.09
C PRO A 145 -6.15 5.52 18.38
N GLY A 146 -5.99 4.61 17.42
CA GLY A 146 -7.10 4.02 16.69
C GLY A 146 -6.83 3.82 15.21
N LEU A 147 -7.59 2.90 14.61
CA LEU A 147 -7.40 2.47 13.22
C LEU A 147 -7.44 3.65 12.23
N THR A 148 -8.47 4.48 12.31
CA THR A 148 -8.66 5.62 11.38
C THR A 148 -7.54 6.64 11.53
N ASN A 149 -7.12 6.93 12.75
CA ASN A 149 -6.07 7.91 13.02
C ASN A 149 -4.69 7.39 12.57
N ALA A 150 -4.41 6.09 12.77
CA ALA A 150 -3.22 5.43 12.24
C ALA A 150 -3.20 5.47 10.70
N LEU A 151 -4.33 5.18 10.04
CA LEU A 151 -4.47 5.29 8.59
C LEU A 151 -4.16 6.72 8.11
N LEU A 152 -4.74 7.74 8.73
CA LEU A 152 -4.47 9.14 8.39
C LEU A 152 -3.01 9.52 8.61
N ALA A 153 -2.40 9.05 9.70
CA ALA A 153 -1.00 9.30 10.00
C ALA A 153 -0.08 8.74 8.91
N VAL A 154 -0.26 7.48 8.53
CA VAL A 154 0.52 6.85 7.46
C VAL A 154 0.26 7.52 6.11
N ALA A 155 -0.98 7.95 5.84
CA ALA A 155 -1.30 8.69 4.62
C ALA A 155 -0.55 10.04 4.53
N VAL A 156 -0.43 10.76 5.64
CA VAL A 156 0.36 12.01 5.72
C VAL A 156 1.85 11.73 5.47
N VAL A 157 2.38 10.64 6.01
CA VAL A 157 3.79 10.23 5.79
C VAL A 157 4.08 9.96 4.31
N LEU A 158 3.18 9.29 3.60
CA LEU A 158 3.37 8.94 2.19
C LEU A 158 3.08 10.10 1.22
N LEU A 159 2.32 11.10 1.67
CA LEU A 159 1.85 12.22 0.85
C LEU A 159 2.95 12.93 0.07
N PRO A 160 4.11 13.31 0.66
CA PRO A 160 5.16 14.04 -0.05
C PRO A 160 5.69 13.31 -1.28
N GLY A 161 5.82 11.99 -1.21
CA GLY A 161 6.26 11.15 -2.33
C GLY A 161 5.32 11.27 -3.54
N TYR A 162 4.01 11.19 -3.31
CA TYR A 162 3.01 11.33 -4.37
C TYR A 162 2.94 12.75 -4.92
N VAL A 163 3.00 13.79 -4.08
CA VAL A 163 2.98 15.19 -4.51
C VAL A 163 4.16 15.49 -5.43
N ARG A 164 5.38 15.11 -5.03
CA ARG A 164 6.59 15.35 -5.82
C ARG A 164 6.57 14.60 -7.14
N LEU A 165 6.14 13.35 -7.13
CA LEU A 165 6.05 12.53 -8.34
C LEU A 165 5.02 13.09 -9.32
N ALA A 166 3.82 13.41 -8.85
CA ALA A 166 2.76 13.98 -9.67
C ALA A 166 3.17 15.33 -10.28
N ARG A 167 3.79 16.20 -9.48
CA ARG A 167 4.33 17.47 -9.95
C ARG A 167 5.39 17.29 -11.03
N ALA A 168 6.36 16.40 -10.80
CA ALA A 168 7.44 16.15 -11.77
C ALA A 168 6.90 15.59 -13.09
N ALA A 169 5.97 14.62 -13.03
CA ALA A 169 5.31 14.05 -14.20
C ALA A 169 4.51 15.12 -14.96
N ALA A 170 3.72 15.93 -14.24
CA ALA A 170 2.92 16.99 -14.85
C ALA A 170 3.78 18.06 -15.54
N LEU A 171 4.88 18.50 -14.92
CA LEU A 171 5.81 19.47 -15.54
C LEU A 171 6.41 18.90 -16.82
N GLY A 172 6.74 17.61 -16.85
CA GLY A 172 7.22 16.94 -18.07
C GLY A 172 6.18 16.92 -19.20
N GLU A 173 4.90 16.70 -18.84
CA GLU A 173 3.81 16.66 -19.82
C GLU A 173 3.41 18.07 -20.30
N LEU A 174 3.49 19.10 -19.46
CA LEU A 174 3.12 20.47 -19.83
C LEU A 174 3.96 21.05 -20.99
N THR A 175 5.14 20.51 -21.23
CA THR A 175 6.04 20.91 -22.35
C THR A 175 5.76 20.18 -23.66
N ARG A 176 4.85 19.18 -23.66
CA ARG A 176 4.54 18.37 -24.84
C ARG A 176 3.70 19.14 -25.86
N GLU A 177 3.96 18.91 -27.14
CA GLU A 177 3.28 19.57 -28.25
C GLU A 177 1.76 19.43 -28.22
N TYR A 178 1.24 18.25 -27.84
CA TYR A 178 -0.20 18.01 -27.76
C TYR A 178 -0.88 18.84 -26.67
N VAL A 179 -0.17 19.11 -25.55
CA VAL A 179 -0.69 19.99 -24.47
C VAL A 179 -0.72 21.43 -24.96
N VAL A 180 0.36 21.88 -25.62
CA VAL A 180 0.45 23.22 -26.21
C VAL A 180 -0.65 23.41 -27.25
N ALA A 181 -0.84 22.46 -28.18
CA ALA A 181 -1.90 22.51 -29.18
C ALA A 181 -3.30 22.57 -28.56
N THR A 182 -3.57 21.74 -27.52
CA THR A 182 -4.86 21.74 -26.82
C THR A 182 -5.12 23.07 -26.10
N ARG A 183 -4.07 23.67 -25.53
CA ARG A 183 -4.15 25.01 -24.90
C ARG A 183 -4.44 26.09 -25.94
N SER A 184 -3.76 26.05 -27.10
CA SER A 184 -3.99 26.98 -28.21
C SER A 184 -5.40 26.85 -28.83
N ALA A 185 -6.01 25.67 -28.76
CA ALA A 185 -7.39 25.44 -29.12
C ALA A 185 -8.40 25.96 -28.09
N GLY A 186 -7.97 26.67 -27.03
CA GLY A 186 -8.83 27.31 -26.06
C GLY A 186 -9.25 26.42 -24.87
N ALA A 187 -8.59 25.28 -24.61
CA ALA A 187 -8.90 24.44 -23.47
C ALA A 187 -8.57 25.16 -22.15
N GLY A 188 -9.52 25.20 -21.23
CA GLY A 188 -9.33 25.76 -19.89
C GLY A 188 -8.41 24.88 -19.02
N VAL A 189 -7.81 25.51 -17.99
CA VAL A 189 -6.84 24.89 -17.09
C VAL A 189 -7.33 23.59 -16.47
N LEU A 190 -8.55 23.53 -15.97
CA LEU A 190 -9.11 22.32 -15.34
C LEU A 190 -9.23 21.17 -16.33
N ARG A 191 -9.64 21.45 -17.58
CA ARG A 191 -9.72 20.47 -18.66
C ARG A 191 -8.33 19.94 -19.02
N LEU A 192 -7.33 20.82 -19.17
CA LEU A 192 -5.95 20.44 -19.43
C LEU A 192 -5.42 19.56 -18.29
N MET A 193 -5.64 19.95 -17.04
CA MET A 193 -5.15 19.25 -15.85
C MET A 193 -5.73 17.84 -15.73
N LEU A 194 -7.06 17.71 -15.77
CA LEU A 194 -7.75 16.44 -15.43
C LEU A 194 -7.92 15.51 -16.63
N LEU A 195 -8.14 16.05 -17.84
CA LEU A 195 -8.46 15.23 -19.01
C LEU A 195 -7.28 15.06 -19.98
N VAL A 196 -6.25 15.91 -19.89
CA VAL A 196 -5.11 15.86 -20.81
C VAL A 196 -3.84 15.42 -20.08
N VAL A 197 -3.46 16.10 -19.01
CA VAL A 197 -2.19 15.85 -18.31
C VAL A 197 -2.28 14.65 -17.37
N LEU A 198 -3.28 14.61 -16.50
CA LEU A 198 -3.41 13.54 -15.49
C LEU A 198 -3.41 12.12 -16.08
N PRO A 199 -4.15 11.80 -17.17
CA PRO A 199 -4.10 10.46 -17.76
C PRO A 199 -2.72 10.06 -18.28
N ASN A 200 -1.93 11.03 -18.75
CA ASN A 200 -0.57 10.79 -19.23
C ASN A 200 0.47 10.68 -18.11
N CYS A 201 0.14 11.16 -16.90
CA CYS A 201 0.91 10.96 -15.67
C CYS A 201 0.58 9.64 -14.97
N ALA A 202 -0.40 8.85 -15.43
CA ALA A 202 -0.91 7.68 -14.70
C ALA A 202 0.15 6.59 -14.52
N ALA A 203 1.01 6.34 -15.50
CA ALA A 203 1.98 5.25 -15.45
C ALA A 203 2.91 5.33 -14.22
N PRO A 204 3.66 6.41 -13.97
CA PRO A 204 4.49 6.51 -12.79
C PRO A 204 3.68 6.51 -11.48
N LEU A 205 2.47 7.04 -11.48
CA LEU A 205 1.59 7.08 -10.30
C LEU A 205 1.09 5.68 -9.92
N ILE A 206 0.77 4.82 -10.91
CA ILE A 206 0.37 3.42 -10.67
C ILE A 206 1.54 2.63 -10.06
N VAL A 207 2.75 2.79 -10.59
CA VAL A 207 3.95 2.15 -10.04
C VAL A 207 4.19 2.62 -8.60
N GLN A 208 4.11 3.93 -8.35
CA GLN A 208 4.25 4.47 -7.00
C GLN A 208 3.18 3.96 -6.05
N ALA A 209 1.94 3.77 -6.52
CA ALA A 209 0.86 3.23 -5.71
C ALA A 209 1.14 1.78 -5.26
N THR A 210 1.67 0.93 -6.14
CA THR A 210 2.05 -0.45 -5.80
C THR A 210 3.18 -0.50 -4.77
N LEU A 211 4.24 0.28 -4.96
CA LEU A 211 5.35 0.37 -4.01
C LEU A 211 4.92 1.04 -2.69
N GLY A 212 4.08 2.07 -2.77
CA GLY A 212 3.51 2.74 -1.62
C GLY A 212 2.63 1.84 -0.76
N PHE A 213 2.00 0.82 -1.36
CA PHE A 213 1.21 -0.17 -0.60
C PHE A 213 2.09 -0.98 0.36
N SER A 214 3.28 -1.40 -0.08
CA SER A 214 4.25 -2.09 0.77
C SER A 214 4.68 -1.23 1.95
N ALA A 215 5.00 0.05 1.71
CA ALA A 215 5.35 1.01 2.75
C ALA A 215 4.17 1.24 3.71
N ALA A 216 2.94 1.39 3.18
CA ALA A 216 1.74 1.58 3.99
C ALA A 216 1.48 0.44 4.96
N ILE A 217 1.65 -0.82 4.51
CA ILE A 217 1.50 -2.00 5.39
C ILE A 217 2.55 -2.01 6.49
N LEU A 218 3.82 -1.73 6.15
CA LEU A 218 4.91 -1.73 7.13
C LEU A 218 4.71 -0.63 8.19
N ASP A 219 4.41 0.60 7.76
CA ASP A 219 4.20 1.72 8.68
C ASP A 219 2.94 1.50 9.55
N ALA A 220 1.85 0.98 8.97
CA ALA A 220 0.64 0.65 9.72
C ALA A 220 0.89 -0.48 10.72
N ALA A 221 1.61 -1.54 10.33
CA ALA A 221 1.99 -2.62 11.24
C ALA A 221 2.91 -2.13 12.37
N ALA A 222 3.84 -1.20 12.07
CA ALA A 222 4.69 -0.57 13.09
C ALA A 222 3.86 0.25 14.10
N LEU A 223 2.87 1.03 13.65
CA LEU A 223 1.95 1.73 14.54
C LEU A 223 1.07 0.76 15.34
N GLY A 224 0.57 -0.31 14.71
CA GLY A 224 -0.15 -1.39 15.38
C GLY A 224 0.69 -2.06 16.47
N PHE A 225 1.95 -2.37 16.17
CA PHE A 225 2.92 -2.92 17.10
C PHE A 225 3.18 -2.01 18.31
N LEU A 226 3.14 -0.69 18.13
CA LEU A 226 3.26 0.30 19.21
C LEU A 226 1.93 0.53 19.95
N GLY A 227 0.86 -0.20 19.62
CA GLY A 227 -0.46 -0.04 20.26
C GLY A 227 -1.25 1.19 19.79
N LEU A 228 -0.76 1.88 18.76
CA LEU A 228 -1.38 3.09 18.22
C LEU A 228 -2.38 2.83 17.09
N GLY A 229 -2.41 1.59 16.57
CA GLY A 229 -3.26 1.15 15.46
C GLY A 229 -4.63 0.66 15.88
N ALA A 230 -5.06 -0.46 15.28
CA ALA A 230 -6.31 -1.14 15.62
C ALA A 230 -6.32 -1.55 17.08
N GLN A 231 -7.46 -1.36 17.75
CA GLN A 231 -7.60 -1.71 19.18
C GLN A 231 -8.20 -3.12 19.33
N PRO A 232 -7.80 -3.87 20.39
CA PRO A 232 -8.41 -5.16 20.68
C PRO A 232 -9.95 -5.06 20.81
N PRO A 233 -10.69 -6.11 20.44
CA PRO A 233 -10.25 -7.45 20.04
C PRO A 233 -9.93 -7.62 18.55
N THR A 234 -9.93 -6.55 17.76
CA THR A 234 -9.80 -6.56 16.31
C THR A 234 -8.46 -7.17 15.88
N PRO A 235 -8.45 -8.23 15.04
CA PRO A 235 -7.21 -8.81 14.55
C PRO A 235 -6.63 -7.91 13.44
N GLU A 236 -5.40 -7.46 13.66
CA GLU A 236 -4.56 -6.77 12.69
C GLU A 236 -3.13 -7.28 12.88
N TRP A 237 -2.37 -7.48 11.81
CA TRP A 237 -1.07 -8.17 11.90
C TRP A 237 -0.05 -7.46 12.80
N GLY A 238 -0.03 -6.11 12.81
CA GLY A 238 0.86 -5.33 13.67
C GLY A 238 0.49 -5.45 15.15
N THR A 239 -0.80 -5.40 15.47
CA THR A 239 -1.28 -5.59 16.86
C THR A 239 -1.09 -7.02 17.32
N MET A 240 -1.20 -8.02 16.43
CA MET A 240 -0.88 -9.41 16.75
C MET A 240 0.60 -9.58 17.13
N LEU A 241 1.51 -8.87 16.47
CA LEU A 241 2.93 -8.83 16.84
C LEU A 241 3.15 -8.18 18.21
N ALA A 242 2.42 -7.11 18.53
CA ALA A 242 2.49 -6.46 19.84
C ALA A 242 2.04 -7.40 20.99
N ASP A 243 0.90 -8.07 20.80
CA ASP A 243 0.37 -9.04 21.76
C ASP A 243 1.36 -10.21 22.01
N ALA A 244 2.16 -10.55 20.99
CA ALA A 244 3.10 -11.66 21.04
C ALA A 244 4.38 -11.36 21.86
N LEU A 245 4.75 -10.09 22.07
CA LEU A 245 6.01 -9.70 22.72
C LEU A 245 6.20 -10.28 24.12
N GLN A 246 5.13 -10.44 24.87
CA GLN A 246 5.22 -10.98 26.23
C GLN A 246 5.48 -12.49 26.26
N PHE A 247 5.28 -13.18 25.13
CA PHE A 247 5.29 -14.64 25.02
C PHE A 247 6.35 -15.18 24.05
N TYR A 248 7.22 -14.34 23.48
CA TYR A 248 8.11 -14.73 22.39
C TYR A 248 9.02 -15.92 22.72
N GLN A 249 9.43 -16.07 23.97
CA GLN A 249 10.28 -17.18 24.43
C GLN A 249 9.53 -18.53 24.51
N ARG A 250 8.22 -18.49 24.70
CA ARG A 250 7.39 -19.69 24.90
C ARG A 250 6.51 -20.01 23.70
N ALA A 251 6.14 -19.00 22.93
CA ALA A 251 5.15 -19.07 21.87
C ALA A 251 5.64 -18.31 20.62
N TRP A 252 6.74 -18.80 20.01
CA TRP A 252 7.38 -18.20 18.82
C TRP A 252 6.41 -18.01 17.65
N TRP A 253 5.40 -18.86 17.53
CA TRP A 253 4.40 -18.83 16.45
C TRP A 253 3.56 -17.56 16.45
N LEU A 254 3.37 -16.93 17.61
CA LEU A 254 2.62 -15.67 17.74
C LEU A 254 3.31 -14.51 17.00
N LEU A 255 4.66 -14.53 16.92
CA LEU A 255 5.44 -13.57 16.15
C LEU A 255 5.64 -14.03 14.70
N ALA A 256 5.96 -15.32 14.52
CA ALA A 256 6.36 -15.84 13.22
C ALA A 256 5.24 -15.73 12.18
N PHE A 257 4.03 -16.15 12.51
CA PHE A 257 2.95 -16.18 11.52
C PHE A 257 2.49 -14.79 11.06
N PRO A 258 2.22 -13.79 11.93
CA PRO A 258 1.92 -12.45 11.46
C PRO A 258 3.10 -11.78 10.76
N GLY A 259 4.34 -12.02 11.23
CA GLY A 259 5.54 -11.52 10.57
C GLY A 259 5.71 -12.06 9.14
N VAL A 260 5.49 -13.37 8.95
CA VAL A 260 5.51 -14.00 7.61
C VAL A 260 4.38 -13.46 6.73
N ALA A 261 3.18 -13.24 7.28
CA ALA A 261 2.06 -12.67 6.53
C ALA A 261 2.39 -11.26 6.00
N ILE A 262 2.98 -10.40 6.85
CA ILE A 262 3.46 -9.08 6.44
C ILE A 262 4.55 -9.20 5.38
N LEU A 263 5.58 -10.05 5.60
CA LEU A 263 6.69 -10.27 4.68
C LEU A 263 6.20 -10.69 3.29
N VAL A 264 5.34 -11.71 3.23
CA VAL A 264 4.80 -12.23 1.97
C VAL A 264 3.98 -11.17 1.23
N THR A 265 3.20 -10.39 1.96
CA THR A 265 2.39 -9.31 1.37
C THR A 265 3.29 -8.21 0.79
N VAL A 266 4.26 -7.72 1.56
CA VAL A 266 5.22 -6.69 1.11
C VAL A 266 6.00 -7.18 -0.12
N MET A 267 6.48 -8.43 -0.10
CA MET A 267 7.16 -9.04 -1.24
C MET A 267 6.28 -9.09 -2.48
N ALA A 268 5.03 -9.51 -2.34
CA ALA A 268 4.09 -9.60 -3.46
C ALA A 268 3.86 -8.26 -4.13
N PHE A 269 3.62 -7.20 -3.34
CA PHE A 269 3.42 -5.85 -3.88
C PHE A 269 4.69 -5.25 -4.49
N ASN A 270 5.87 -5.50 -3.92
CA ASN A 270 7.14 -5.04 -4.50
C ASN A 270 7.43 -5.74 -5.84
N LEU A 271 7.29 -7.07 -5.91
CA LEU A 271 7.47 -7.83 -7.16
C LEU A 271 6.50 -7.36 -8.26
N LEU A 272 5.25 -7.09 -7.89
CA LEU A 272 4.26 -6.55 -8.83
C LEU A 272 4.61 -5.12 -9.25
N GLY A 273 5.05 -4.28 -8.32
CA GLY A 273 5.45 -2.89 -8.58
C GLY A 273 6.64 -2.80 -9.54
N ASP A 274 7.66 -3.63 -9.33
CA ASP A 274 8.83 -3.71 -10.23
C ASP A 274 8.41 -4.19 -11.63
N GLY A 275 7.58 -5.23 -11.71
CA GLY A 275 7.06 -5.70 -13.00
C GLY A 275 6.19 -4.69 -13.73
N LEU A 276 5.37 -3.92 -13.00
CA LEU A 276 4.60 -2.81 -13.58
C LEU A 276 5.51 -1.69 -14.07
N ARG A 277 6.55 -1.36 -13.33
CA ARG A 277 7.56 -0.39 -13.74
C ARG A 277 8.21 -0.79 -15.06
N ASP A 278 8.68 -2.05 -15.16
CA ASP A 278 9.31 -2.57 -16.38
C ASP A 278 8.34 -2.57 -17.57
N ALA A 279 7.10 -2.99 -17.36
CA ALA A 279 6.08 -3.06 -18.40
C ALA A 279 5.62 -1.66 -18.90
N LEU A 280 5.68 -0.64 -18.02
CA LEU A 280 5.27 0.75 -18.31
C LEU A 280 6.43 1.62 -18.81
N ASP A 281 7.72 1.18 -18.66
CA ASP A 281 8.88 1.99 -19.10
C ASP A 281 8.90 2.17 -20.62
N PRO A 282 8.85 3.42 -21.13
CA PRO A 282 8.92 3.69 -22.55
C PRO A 282 10.27 3.32 -23.18
N LYS A 283 11.36 3.27 -22.39
CA LYS A 283 12.72 2.99 -22.89
C LYS A 283 12.90 1.52 -23.26
N LEU A 284 12.14 0.63 -22.64
CA LEU A 284 12.11 -0.80 -22.98
C LEU A 284 11.20 -1.11 -24.19
N ARG A 285 10.68 -0.08 -24.85
CA ARG A 285 9.84 -0.18 -26.06
C ARG A 285 10.63 -0.28 -27.37
N ARG A 286 11.96 -0.51 -27.31
CA ARG A 286 12.81 -0.68 -28.50
C ARG A 286 12.83 -2.12 -28.99
#